data_477eb453249ba356bdc45c7764494c82
#
_entry.id   477eb453249ba356bdc45c7764494c82
#
_cell.length_a   1.000
_cell.length_b   1.000
_cell.length_c   1.000
_cell.angle_alpha   90.00
_cell.angle_beta   90.00
_cell.angle_gamma   90.00
#
_symmetry.space_group_name_H-M   'P 1'
#
loop_
_entity.id
_entity.type
_entity.pdbx_description
1 polymer ?
#
loop_
_entity_poly.entity_id
_entity_poly.type
_entity_poly.pdbx_seq_one_letter_code
_entity_poly.pdbx_strand_id
1 'polypeptide(L)'
;MSAGNGCFMSDSEEEARLYLQVGSQEIDLKGTMREVNDEWIRIKDQDTWASALSKIRIARQEAIDASVEAMTKQGIPESGSAFNRLIDNCGIHKTADIILAAVHFLRSVEKQNDSPPRVVKRLLTSTGKWTEEEIEKWNISLYMNRMIEGGSGMGKSSLLTYPPGTDKNRYAVLTDAGIDHLERLSA
;
A
#
# COMPACT_ATOMS: atom_id res chain seq x y z
N MET A 1 12.48 63.53 -28.73
CA MET A 1 13.56 62.52 -28.71
C MET A 1 13.26 61.54 -27.62
N SER A 2 12.66 60.42 -27.98
CA SER A 2 12.37 59.35 -27.00
C SER A 2 12.96 58.08 -27.56
N ALA A 3 13.97 57.58 -26.89
CA ALA A 3 14.66 56.36 -27.25
C ALA A 3 13.87 55.17 -26.67
N GLY A 4 13.32 54.36 -27.54
CA GLY A 4 12.68 53.09 -27.18
C GLY A 4 13.77 52.07 -26.84
N ASN A 5 13.83 51.61 -25.59
CA ASN A 5 14.58 50.44 -25.18
C ASN A 5 13.82 49.18 -25.64
N GLY A 6 14.26 48.60 -26.74
CA GLY A 6 13.88 47.26 -27.13
C GLY A 6 14.54 46.24 -26.20
N CYS A 7 13.76 45.62 -25.36
CA CYS A 7 14.18 44.44 -24.58
C CYS A 7 14.29 43.26 -25.55
N PHE A 8 15.48 42.91 -25.99
CA PHE A 8 15.76 41.66 -26.65
C PHE A 8 15.67 40.58 -25.58
N MET A 9 14.54 39.86 -25.52
CA MET A 9 14.50 38.55 -24.87
C MET A 9 15.39 37.65 -25.72
N SER A 10 16.55 37.29 -25.22
CA SER A 10 17.31 36.18 -25.71
C SER A 10 16.53 34.90 -25.40
N ASP A 11 15.89 34.34 -26.39
CA ASP A 11 15.47 32.92 -26.35
C ASP A 11 16.75 32.10 -26.19
N SER A 12 17.10 31.79 -24.96
CA SER A 12 18.03 30.71 -24.67
C SER A 12 17.29 29.44 -25.03
N GLU A 13 17.58 28.89 -26.21
CA GLU A 13 17.13 27.57 -26.60
C GLU A 13 17.70 26.57 -25.60
N GLU A 14 16.95 26.29 -24.52
CA GLU A 14 17.29 25.27 -23.55
C GLU A 14 17.33 23.92 -24.29
N GLU A 15 18.53 23.31 -24.32
CA GLU A 15 18.73 21.99 -24.92
C GLU A 15 17.99 20.96 -24.09
N ALA A 16 16.95 20.35 -24.66
CA ALA A 16 16.14 19.32 -24.04
C ALA A 16 16.59 17.93 -24.53
N ARG A 17 16.50 16.95 -23.64
CA ARG A 17 16.77 15.56 -23.98
C ARG A 17 15.67 14.67 -23.40
N LEU A 18 15.10 13.81 -24.24
CA LEU A 18 14.18 12.75 -23.84
C LEU A 18 14.81 11.39 -24.15
N TYR A 19 15.12 10.61 -23.10
CA TYR A 19 15.62 9.24 -23.23
C TYR A 19 14.59 8.26 -22.67
N LEU A 20 14.19 7.31 -23.49
CA LEU A 20 13.26 6.24 -23.13
C LEU A 20 13.81 4.90 -23.62
N GLN A 21 13.80 3.90 -22.74
CA GLN A 21 14.12 2.53 -23.11
C GLN A 21 12.96 1.61 -22.74
N VAL A 22 12.45 0.88 -23.74
CA VAL A 22 11.31 -0.03 -23.56
C VAL A 22 11.65 -1.37 -24.20
N GLY A 23 12.08 -2.32 -23.38
CA GLY A 23 12.63 -3.60 -23.85
C GLY A 23 13.91 -3.42 -24.64
N SER A 24 13.93 -3.86 -25.90
CA SER A 24 15.05 -3.68 -26.83
C SER A 24 14.96 -2.40 -27.65
N GLN A 25 13.91 -1.62 -27.50
CA GLN A 25 13.73 -0.35 -28.20
C GLN A 25 14.24 0.79 -27.34
N GLU A 26 15.03 1.66 -27.95
CA GLU A 26 15.64 2.82 -27.36
C GLU A 26 15.30 4.06 -28.18
N ILE A 27 14.91 5.14 -27.49
CA ILE A 27 14.60 6.45 -28.07
C ILE A 27 15.46 7.47 -27.32
N ASP A 28 16.31 8.19 -28.04
CA ASP A 28 17.14 9.28 -27.51
C ASP A 28 16.92 10.52 -28.38
N LEU A 29 16.05 11.41 -27.92
CA LEU A 29 15.74 12.67 -28.62
C LEU A 29 16.50 13.81 -27.96
N LYS A 30 17.15 14.63 -28.79
CA LYS A 30 17.89 15.84 -28.35
C LYS A 30 17.54 17.00 -29.27
N GLY A 31 17.42 18.17 -28.70
CA GLY A 31 17.11 19.39 -29.41
C GLY A 31 16.44 20.42 -28.51
N THR A 32 15.77 21.37 -29.09
CA THR A 32 14.93 22.29 -28.33
C THR A 32 13.73 21.56 -27.74
N MET A 33 13.14 22.08 -26.67
CA MET A 33 11.94 21.49 -26.02
C MET A 33 10.82 21.25 -27.05
N ARG A 34 10.67 22.13 -28.01
CA ARG A 34 9.63 22.01 -29.07
C ARG A 34 9.93 20.86 -30.04
N GLU A 35 11.16 20.77 -30.51
CA GLU A 35 11.58 19.71 -31.42
C GLU A 35 11.44 18.33 -30.76
N VAL A 36 11.92 18.20 -29.54
CA VAL A 36 11.80 16.96 -28.75
C VAL A 36 10.34 16.57 -28.55
N ASN A 37 9.46 17.52 -28.22
CA ASN A 37 8.05 17.24 -28.04
C ASN A 37 7.34 16.86 -29.34
N ASP A 38 7.62 17.56 -30.44
CA ASP A 38 7.01 17.29 -31.76
C ASP A 38 7.44 15.90 -32.27
N GLU A 39 8.72 15.54 -32.11
CA GLU A 39 9.21 14.22 -32.49
C GLU A 39 8.68 13.12 -31.59
N TRP A 40 8.54 13.36 -30.28
CA TRP A 40 7.91 12.44 -29.35
C TRP A 40 6.43 12.17 -29.70
N ILE A 41 5.68 13.21 -30.04
CA ILE A 41 4.27 13.05 -30.49
C ILE A 41 4.22 12.17 -31.74
N ARG A 42 5.13 12.36 -32.69
CA ARG A 42 5.21 11.57 -33.90
C ARG A 42 5.55 10.10 -33.63
N ILE A 43 6.49 9.84 -32.73
CA ILE A 43 6.93 8.48 -32.37
C ILE A 43 5.85 7.72 -31.58
N LYS A 44 5.22 8.37 -30.59
CA LYS A 44 4.22 7.69 -29.73
C LYS A 44 2.98 7.24 -30.51
N ASP A 45 2.66 7.92 -31.62
CA ASP A 45 1.50 7.63 -32.46
C ASP A 45 1.84 6.60 -33.57
N GLN A 46 3.09 6.14 -33.68
CA GLN A 46 3.47 5.07 -34.61
C GLN A 46 2.97 3.70 -34.16
N ASP A 47 2.44 2.90 -35.09
CA ASP A 47 1.94 1.55 -34.82
C ASP A 47 3.00 0.63 -34.19
N THR A 48 4.27 0.81 -34.57
CA THR A 48 5.41 0.05 -34.02
C THR A 48 5.59 0.28 -32.51
N TRP A 49 5.48 1.53 -32.06
CA TRP A 49 5.59 1.89 -30.65
C TRP A 49 4.38 1.41 -29.85
N ALA A 50 3.17 1.63 -30.35
CA ALA A 50 1.94 1.14 -29.76
C ALA A 50 1.94 -0.40 -29.63
N SER A 51 2.44 -1.10 -30.67
CA SER A 51 2.60 -2.56 -30.66
C SER A 51 3.62 -3.02 -29.63
N ALA A 52 4.77 -2.34 -29.49
CA ALA A 52 5.79 -2.67 -28.50
C ALA A 52 5.25 -2.50 -27.07
N LEU A 53 4.57 -1.39 -26.78
CA LEU A 53 3.92 -1.17 -25.48
C LEU A 53 2.85 -2.20 -25.19
N SER A 54 2.04 -2.59 -26.19
CA SER A 54 1.03 -3.64 -26.04
C SER A 54 1.67 -4.98 -25.68
N LYS A 55 2.73 -5.39 -26.38
CA LYS A 55 3.48 -6.63 -26.07
C LYS A 55 4.03 -6.63 -24.66
N ILE A 56 4.56 -5.49 -24.18
CA ILE A 56 5.08 -5.37 -22.82
C ILE A 56 3.97 -5.47 -21.79
N ARG A 57 2.81 -4.84 -22.05
CA ARG A 57 1.65 -4.97 -21.16
C ARG A 57 1.17 -6.40 -21.05
N ILE A 58 1.09 -7.10 -22.18
CA ILE A 58 0.69 -8.52 -22.22
C ILE A 58 1.71 -9.37 -21.47
N ALA A 59 3.00 -9.25 -21.79
CA ALA A 59 4.05 -10.00 -21.11
C ALA A 59 4.10 -9.74 -19.59
N ARG A 60 3.86 -8.49 -19.17
CA ARG A 60 3.76 -8.13 -17.75
C ARG A 60 2.55 -8.79 -17.10
N GLN A 61 1.39 -8.78 -17.76
CA GLN A 61 0.18 -9.41 -17.25
C GLN A 61 0.37 -10.92 -17.16
N GLU A 62 0.91 -11.57 -18.17
CA GLU A 62 1.22 -13.00 -18.17
C GLU A 62 2.21 -13.36 -17.04
N ALA A 63 3.22 -12.53 -16.80
CA ALA A 63 4.16 -12.73 -15.70
C ALA A 63 3.48 -12.60 -14.32
N ILE A 64 2.56 -11.65 -14.17
CA ILE A 64 1.75 -11.49 -12.95
C ILE A 64 0.85 -12.71 -12.77
N ASP A 65 0.13 -13.13 -13.82
CA ASP A 65 -0.79 -14.26 -13.76
C ASP A 65 -0.04 -15.57 -13.48
N ALA A 66 1.11 -15.80 -14.10
CA ALA A 66 1.99 -16.94 -13.82
C ALA A 66 2.53 -16.91 -12.39
N SER A 67 2.87 -15.73 -11.88
CA SER A 67 3.30 -15.54 -10.50
C SER A 67 2.17 -15.85 -9.51
N VAL A 68 0.96 -15.36 -9.78
CA VAL A 68 -0.23 -15.66 -8.97
C VAL A 68 -0.56 -17.16 -9.04
N GLU A 69 -0.49 -17.78 -10.21
CA GLU A 69 -0.73 -19.22 -10.36
C GLU A 69 0.34 -20.07 -9.65
N ALA A 70 1.61 -19.68 -9.74
CA ALA A 70 2.70 -20.34 -9.02
C ALA A 70 2.54 -20.20 -7.51
N MET A 71 2.16 -19.02 -7.03
CA MET A 71 1.84 -18.79 -5.62
C MET A 71 0.63 -19.61 -5.17
N THR A 72 -0.41 -19.72 -5.99
CA THR A 72 -1.60 -20.53 -5.69
C THR A 72 -1.27 -22.02 -5.63
N LYS A 73 -0.42 -22.50 -6.55
CA LYS A 73 0.04 -23.90 -6.56
C LYS A 73 1.01 -24.24 -5.40
N GLN A 74 1.79 -23.27 -4.94
CA GLN A 74 2.70 -23.45 -3.79
C GLN A 74 2.00 -23.21 -2.44
N GLY A 75 0.67 -22.96 -2.45
CA GLY A 75 -0.08 -22.50 -1.30
C GLY A 75 0.43 -21.12 -0.89
N ILE A 76 -0.14 -20.06 -1.48
CA ILE A 76 0.00 -18.74 -0.85
C ILE A 76 -0.36 -18.96 0.61
N PRO A 77 0.47 -18.53 1.56
CA PRO A 77 0.00 -18.50 2.93
C PRO A 77 -1.29 -17.71 2.89
N GLU A 78 -2.42 -18.36 3.21
CA GLU A 78 -3.66 -17.64 3.46
C GLU A 78 -3.31 -16.43 4.33
N SER A 79 -4.02 -15.33 4.22
CA SER A 79 -3.76 -14.11 5.03
C SER A 79 -3.45 -14.45 6.49
N GLY A 80 -4.08 -15.49 7.00
CA GLY A 80 -3.82 -16.06 8.32
C GLY A 80 -2.39 -16.55 8.53
N SER A 81 -1.77 -17.23 7.57
CA SER A 81 -0.39 -17.70 7.75
C SER A 81 0.63 -16.57 7.64
N ALA A 82 0.37 -15.54 6.84
CA ALA A 82 1.19 -14.34 6.79
C ALA A 82 1.10 -13.56 8.11
N PHE A 83 -0.12 -13.42 8.65
CA PHE A 83 -0.35 -12.79 9.93
C PHE A 83 0.26 -13.59 11.09
N ASN A 84 0.18 -14.93 11.06
CA ASN A 84 0.82 -15.78 12.07
C ASN A 84 2.34 -15.58 12.12
N ARG A 85 3.02 -15.56 10.95
CA ARG A 85 4.45 -15.26 10.87
C ARG A 85 4.78 -13.88 11.45
N LEU A 86 3.96 -12.88 11.19
CA LEU A 86 4.15 -11.54 11.75
C LEU A 86 4.08 -11.58 13.28
N ILE A 87 3.07 -12.21 13.85
CA ILE A 87 2.92 -12.35 15.30
C ILE A 87 4.12 -13.08 15.92
N ASP A 88 4.54 -14.19 15.32
CA ASP A 88 5.64 -15.00 15.83
C ASP A 88 6.97 -14.24 15.75
N ASN A 89 7.25 -13.55 14.64
CA ASN A 89 8.46 -12.77 14.46
C ASN A 89 8.54 -11.57 15.43
N CYS A 90 7.40 -10.95 15.73
CA CYS A 90 7.33 -9.82 16.67
C CYS A 90 7.13 -10.26 18.13
N GLY A 91 7.02 -11.56 18.43
CA GLY A 91 6.82 -12.07 19.79
C GLY A 91 5.53 -11.57 20.46
N ILE A 92 4.46 -11.35 19.67
CA ILE A 92 3.21 -10.81 20.19
C ILE A 92 2.37 -11.94 20.80
N HIS A 93 2.13 -11.88 22.12
CA HIS A 93 1.44 -12.96 22.84
C HIS A 93 0.14 -12.53 23.54
N LYS A 94 -0.02 -11.22 23.85
CA LYS A 94 -1.19 -10.73 24.55
C LYS A 94 -2.36 -10.58 23.60
N THR A 95 -3.54 -11.08 23.97
CA THR A 95 -4.77 -10.99 23.17
C THR A 95 -5.06 -9.58 22.65
N ALA A 96 -4.85 -8.56 23.48
CA ALA A 96 -5.06 -7.18 23.10
C ALA A 96 -4.12 -6.74 21.97
N ASP A 97 -2.82 -7.05 22.11
CA ASP A 97 -1.79 -6.70 21.12
C ASP A 97 -2.00 -7.47 19.80
N ILE A 98 -2.45 -8.73 19.89
CA ILE A 98 -2.82 -9.54 18.72
C ILE A 98 -3.99 -8.91 17.97
N ILE A 99 -5.03 -8.43 18.67
CA ILE A 99 -6.19 -7.76 18.05
C ILE A 99 -5.75 -6.43 17.43
N LEU A 100 -4.90 -5.65 18.09
CA LEU A 100 -4.36 -4.40 17.56
C LEU A 100 -3.53 -4.66 16.28
N ALA A 101 -2.65 -5.65 16.32
CA ALA A 101 -1.86 -6.08 15.16
C ALA A 101 -2.75 -6.58 14.01
N ALA A 102 -3.85 -7.29 14.31
CA ALA A 102 -4.81 -7.75 13.30
C ALA A 102 -5.52 -6.58 12.61
N VAL A 103 -5.94 -5.56 13.34
CA VAL A 103 -6.53 -4.34 12.75
C VAL A 103 -5.52 -3.63 11.86
N HIS A 104 -4.26 -3.52 12.30
CA HIS A 104 -3.19 -2.94 11.51
C HIS A 104 -2.92 -3.74 10.23
N PHE A 105 -2.82 -5.06 10.34
CA PHE A 105 -2.57 -5.96 9.21
C PHE A 105 -3.66 -5.85 8.15
N LEU A 106 -4.94 -5.93 8.54
CA LEU A 106 -6.06 -5.81 7.62
C LEU A 106 -6.04 -4.48 6.84
N ARG A 107 -5.69 -3.38 7.50
CA ARG A 107 -5.69 -2.06 6.88
C ARG A 107 -4.41 -1.77 6.08
N SER A 108 -3.25 -2.11 6.61
CA SER A 108 -1.96 -1.75 6.02
C SER A 108 -1.46 -2.75 4.98
N VAL A 109 -1.68 -4.05 5.22
CA VAL A 109 -1.22 -5.14 4.35
C VAL A 109 -2.30 -5.54 3.37
N GLU A 110 -3.51 -5.87 3.85
CA GLU A 110 -4.61 -6.30 2.99
C GLU A 110 -5.39 -5.14 2.35
N LYS A 111 -5.06 -3.89 2.71
CA LYS A 111 -5.70 -2.68 2.18
C LYS A 111 -7.22 -2.65 2.35
N GLN A 112 -7.74 -3.30 3.39
CA GLN A 112 -9.16 -3.27 3.70
C GLN A 112 -9.56 -1.91 4.31
N ASN A 113 -10.65 -1.33 3.82
CA ASN A 113 -11.14 -0.03 4.32
C ASN A 113 -11.83 -0.14 5.67
N ASP A 114 -12.30 -1.32 6.04
CA ASP A 114 -12.91 -1.60 7.32
C ASP A 114 -12.35 -2.88 7.94
N SER A 115 -12.38 -2.93 9.26
CA SER A 115 -11.90 -4.05 10.08
C SER A 115 -12.93 -4.42 11.15
N PRO A 116 -14.14 -4.85 10.76
CA PRO A 116 -15.16 -5.22 11.75
C PRO A 116 -14.68 -6.42 12.57
N PRO A 117 -15.13 -6.56 13.84
CA PRO A 117 -14.73 -7.66 14.71
C PRO A 117 -14.86 -9.05 14.10
N ARG A 118 -15.85 -9.25 13.22
CA ARG A 118 -16.05 -10.52 12.48
C ARG A 118 -14.92 -10.80 11.48
N VAL A 119 -14.35 -9.78 10.86
CA VAL A 119 -13.22 -9.94 9.90
C VAL A 119 -11.94 -10.21 10.67
N VAL A 120 -11.72 -9.49 11.77
CA VAL A 120 -10.62 -9.79 12.71
C VAL A 120 -10.72 -11.23 13.21
N LYS A 121 -11.91 -11.69 13.65
CA LYS A 121 -12.14 -13.07 14.05
C LYS A 121 -11.75 -14.06 12.93
N ARG A 122 -12.22 -13.82 11.71
CA ARG A 122 -11.92 -14.68 10.55
C ARG A 122 -10.42 -14.75 10.25
N LEU A 123 -9.72 -13.61 10.32
CA LEU A 123 -8.26 -13.58 10.16
C LEU A 123 -7.58 -14.44 11.24
N LEU A 124 -7.96 -14.29 12.49
CA LEU A 124 -7.40 -15.07 13.60
C LEU A 124 -7.68 -16.58 13.44
N THR A 125 -8.88 -16.96 13.05
CA THR A 125 -9.23 -18.37 12.79
C THR A 125 -8.39 -18.95 11.63
N SER A 126 -8.15 -18.16 10.57
CA SER A 126 -7.36 -18.63 9.43
C SER A 126 -5.87 -18.80 9.73
N THR A 127 -5.37 -18.33 10.87
CA THR A 127 -3.98 -18.59 11.30
C THR A 127 -3.74 -20.06 11.68
N GLY A 128 -4.77 -20.78 12.10
CA GLY A 128 -4.66 -22.13 12.67
C GLY A 128 -3.95 -22.21 14.02
N LYS A 129 -3.56 -21.05 14.60
CA LYS A 129 -2.82 -20.99 15.86
C LYS A 129 -3.73 -21.17 17.09
N TRP A 130 -4.96 -20.72 16.97
CA TRP A 130 -5.99 -20.82 18.02
C TRP A 130 -7.19 -21.57 17.49
N THR A 131 -7.82 -22.32 18.37
CA THR A 131 -9.09 -22.98 18.06
C THR A 131 -10.22 -21.94 17.95
N GLU A 132 -11.25 -22.29 17.21
CA GLU A 132 -12.42 -21.39 17.07
C GLU A 132 -13.06 -21.11 18.44
N GLU A 133 -13.12 -22.11 19.34
CA GLU A 133 -13.63 -21.98 20.70
C GLU A 133 -12.80 -21.01 21.57
N GLU A 134 -11.48 -20.97 21.37
CA GLU A 134 -10.61 -20.02 22.07
C GLU A 134 -10.87 -18.60 21.58
N ILE A 135 -10.97 -18.39 20.27
CA ILE A 135 -11.24 -17.09 19.66
C ILE A 135 -12.65 -16.60 20.03
N GLU A 136 -13.63 -17.49 20.18
CA GLU A 136 -14.97 -17.12 20.64
C GLU A 136 -15.00 -16.51 22.04
N LYS A 137 -14.10 -16.96 22.90
CA LYS A 137 -13.94 -16.37 24.25
C LYS A 137 -13.35 -14.96 24.22
N TRP A 138 -12.71 -14.58 23.10
CA TRP A 138 -12.16 -13.25 22.93
C TRP A 138 -13.26 -12.27 22.51
N ASN A 139 -13.65 -11.40 23.40
CA ASN A 139 -14.60 -10.35 23.05
C ASN A 139 -13.91 -9.24 22.25
N ILE A 140 -13.64 -9.53 20.96
CA ILE A 140 -12.87 -8.66 20.05
C ILE A 140 -13.45 -7.24 20.01
N SER A 141 -14.78 -7.12 19.95
CA SER A 141 -15.46 -5.82 19.96
C SER A 141 -15.17 -5.03 21.24
N LEU A 142 -15.18 -5.70 22.39
CA LEU A 142 -14.87 -5.08 23.69
C LEU A 142 -13.41 -4.61 23.75
N TYR A 143 -12.47 -5.42 23.25
CA TYR A 143 -11.06 -5.03 23.18
C TYR A 143 -10.87 -3.81 22.26
N MET A 144 -11.47 -3.81 21.08
CA MET A 144 -11.40 -2.66 20.17
C MET A 144 -11.98 -1.39 20.79
N ASN A 145 -13.14 -1.47 21.44
CA ASN A 145 -13.74 -0.33 22.12
C ASN A 145 -12.84 0.21 23.26
N ARG A 146 -12.26 -0.68 24.07
CA ARG A 146 -11.31 -0.28 25.13
C ARG A 146 -10.06 0.41 24.58
N MET A 147 -9.57 -0.03 23.42
CA MET A 147 -8.44 0.61 22.74
C MET A 147 -8.79 1.99 22.20
N ILE A 148 -10.06 2.21 21.82
CA ILE A 148 -10.56 3.51 21.34
C ILE A 148 -10.79 4.46 22.52
N GLU A 149 -11.42 3.99 23.57
CA GLU A 149 -11.74 4.80 24.74
C GLU A 149 -10.49 5.23 25.54
N GLY A 150 -9.43 4.43 25.45
CA GLY A 150 -8.23 4.64 26.28
C GLY A 150 -8.51 4.44 27.76
N GLY A 151 -7.74 3.68 28.46
CA GLY A 151 -7.90 3.53 29.90
C GLY A 151 -7.66 2.11 30.42
N SER A 152 -7.51 2.01 31.72
CA SER A 152 -7.47 0.80 32.55
C SER A 152 -6.83 -0.44 31.92
N GLY A 153 -5.50 -0.48 31.84
CA GLY A 153 -4.73 -1.68 31.51
C GLY A 153 -3.90 -1.62 30.22
N MET A 154 -4.12 -0.65 29.33
CA MET A 154 -3.37 -0.49 28.06
C MET A 154 -2.58 0.81 27.95
N GLY A 155 -2.40 1.54 29.04
CA GLY A 155 -1.84 2.89 29.04
C GLY A 155 -2.93 3.97 28.99
N LYS A 156 -2.52 5.22 29.23
CA LYS A 156 -3.47 6.36 29.28
C LYS A 156 -3.92 6.84 27.90
N SER A 157 -3.24 6.43 26.82
CA SER A 157 -3.50 6.88 25.45
C SER A 157 -4.35 5.86 24.69
N SER A 158 -5.30 6.32 23.89
CA SER A 158 -6.04 5.44 22.99
C SER A 158 -5.12 4.89 21.90
N LEU A 159 -5.18 3.59 21.67
CA LEU A 159 -4.39 2.91 20.63
C LEU A 159 -5.10 2.87 19.28
N LEU A 160 -6.43 2.97 19.29
CA LEU A 160 -7.30 3.07 18.13
C LEU A 160 -8.12 4.35 18.19
N THR A 161 -8.54 4.83 17.03
CA THR A 161 -9.46 5.96 16.92
C THR A 161 -10.43 5.73 15.76
N TYR A 162 -11.51 6.51 15.72
CA TYR A 162 -12.40 6.53 14.57
C TYR A 162 -11.94 7.57 13.55
N PRO A 163 -11.95 7.24 12.24
CA PRO A 163 -11.80 8.25 11.20
C PRO A 163 -12.91 9.30 11.28
N PRO A 164 -12.69 10.54 10.84
CA PRO A 164 -13.71 11.58 10.81
C PRO A 164 -15.00 11.09 10.12
N GLY A 165 -16.14 11.35 10.76
CA GLY A 165 -17.46 10.95 10.23
C GLY A 165 -17.87 9.51 10.52
N THR A 166 -17.12 8.77 11.32
CA THR A 166 -17.46 7.40 11.75
C THR A 166 -17.44 7.29 13.27
N ASP A 167 -18.32 6.44 13.80
CA ASP A 167 -18.44 6.15 15.24
C ASP A 167 -18.48 4.64 15.53
N LYS A 168 -18.18 3.80 14.52
CA LYS A 168 -18.26 2.36 14.64
C LYS A 168 -16.88 1.72 14.63
N ASN A 169 -16.64 0.79 15.56
CA ASN A 169 -15.36 0.10 15.70
C ASN A 169 -14.86 -0.61 14.41
N ARG A 170 -15.76 -0.94 13.48
CA ARG A 170 -15.38 -1.49 12.16
C ARG A 170 -14.45 -0.58 11.36
N TYR A 171 -14.47 0.70 11.59
CA TYR A 171 -13.64 1.70 10.91
C TYR A 171 -12.40 2.09 11.71
N ALA A 172 -12.18 1.46 12.87
CA ALA A 172 -11.05 1.80 13.73
C ALA A 172 -9.72 1.80 12.97
N VAL A 173 -8.91 2.82 13.23
CA VAL A 173 -7.55 2.98 12.73
C VAL A 173 -6.59 3.16 13.89
N LEU A 174 -5.32 2.81 13.70
CA LEU A 174 -4.32 3.05 14.73
C LEU A 174 -4.09 4.55 14.91
N THR A 175 -3.91 4.94 16.16
CA THR A 175 -3.33 6.23 16.52
C THR A 175 -1.82 6.17 16.45
N ASP A 176 -1.12 7.32 16.52
CA ASP A 176 0.35 7.35 16.63
C ASP A 176 0.81 6.54 17.85
N ALA A 177 0.10 6.65 18.98
CA ALA A 177 0.38 5.83 20.15
C ALA A 177 0.18 4.32 19.91
N GLY A 178 -0.77 3.93 19.06
CA GLY A 178 -0.98 2.54 18.64
C GLY A 178 0.13 2.03 17.76
N ILE A 179 0.63 2.85 16.85
CA ILE A 179 1.79 2.54 15.99
C ILE A 179 3.04 2.37 16.85
N ASP A 180 3.36 3.35 17.69
CA ASP A 180 4.50 3.31 18.62
C ASP A 180 4.44 2.10 19.56
N HIS A 181 3.23 1.67 19.95
CA HIS A 181 3.05 0.49 20.78
C HIS A 181 3.42 -0.79 20.02
N LEU A 182 2.97 -0.95 18.78
CA LEU A 182 3.32 -2.11 17.94
C LEU A 182 4.81 -2.11 17.58
N GLU A 183 5.40 -0.96 17.28
CA GLU A 183 6.85 -0.85 16.99
C GLU A 183 7.69 -1.30 18.19
N ARG A 184 7.30 -0.92 19.41
CA ARG A 184 8.00 -1.37 20.63
C ARG A 184 7.86 -2.86 20.90
N LEU A 185 6.81 -3.52 20.40
CA LEU A 185 6.66 -4.97 20.52
C LEU A 185 7.49 -5.73 19.48
N SER A 186 7.84 -5.05 18.38
CA SER A 186 8.62 -5.64 17.28
C SER A 186 10.14 -5.41 17.40
N ALA A 187 10.57 -4.57 18.34
CA ALA A 187 11.97 -4.27 18.63
C ALA A 187 12.60 -5.31 19.56
#